data_6dd691c523fdfe78be70feda59971bfa
#
_entry.id   6dd691c523fdfe78be70feda59971bfa
#
_cell.length_a   1.000
_cell.length_b   1.000
_cell.length_c   1.000
_cell.angle_alpha   90.00
_cell.angle_beta   90.00
_cell.angle_gamma   90.00
#
_symmetry.space_group_name_H-M   'P 1'
#
loop_
_entity.id
_entity.type
_entity.pdbx_description
1 polymer ?
#
loop_
_entity_poly.entity_id
_entity_poly.type
_entity_poly.pdbx_seq_one_letter_code
_entity_poly.pdbx_strand_id
1 'polypeptide(L)'
;IARRQRQMCIRDRHYIDFIIGIDDDGKEIQHTCDPSKLSNYFGANHTAPHYLTPVFFDSTVLDKYYSKPERYKVEDCIIRCGTLWSLYIDNQNEGYVSAYLGDLGRDLPSEQEQHYWRGFNKALDAKLSATKFRRDFMAMPTDPQSADFIFKNTYLKINRQFTEKMGWSLFLELDEQDVYNFEGLRIPINNSIAEMDMLVLSLVKVVLDSLNEKEIVAQL
;
A
#
# COMPACT_ATOMS: atom_id res chain seq x y z
N ILE A 1 3.02 23.39 22.38
CA ILE A 1 4.32 22.73 22.12
C ILE A 1 4.24 21.87 20.85
N ALA A 2 3.24 20.98 20.70
CA ALA A 2 3.09 20.10 19.54
C ALA A 2 2.93 20.84 18.19
N ARG A 3 2.27 22.01 18.16
CA ARG A 3 2.11 22.83 16.95
C ARG A 3 3.43 23.49 16.51
N ARG A 4 4.28 23.90 17.45
CA ARG A 4 5.61 24.47 17.15
C ARG A 4 6.59 23.40 16.66
N GLN A 5 6.54 22.18 17.21
CA GLN A 5 7.38 21.07 16.73
C GLN A 5 6.99 20.63 15.31
N ARG A 6 5.69 20.58 14.96
CA ARG A 6 5.26 20.31 13.58
C ARG A 6 5.73 21.39 12.58
N GLN A 7 5.69 22.65 12.96
CA GLN A 7 6.18 23.74 12.10
C GLN A 7 7.71 23.75 11.94
N MET A 8 8.48 23.36 12.97
CA MET A 8 9.94 23.23 12.86
C MET A 8 10.35 22.07 11.93
N CYS A 9 9.68 20.94 11.99
CA CYS A 9 9.96 19.80 11.09
C CYS A 9 9.67 20.07 9.62
N ILE A 10 8.79 21.03 9.29
CA ILE A 10 8.44 21.37 7.90
C ILE A 10 9.47 22.34 7.28
N ARG A 11 10.13 23.18 8.08
CA ARG A 11 11.06 24.19 7.56
C ARG A 11 12.41 23.64 7.08
N ASP A 12 12.83 22.47 7.59
CA ASP A 12 14.13 21.85 7.27
C ASP A 12 13.98 20.56 6.45
N ARG A 13 12.80 20.31 5.85
CA ARG A 13 12.59 19.14 4.99
C ARG A 13 13.28 19.37 3.65
N HIS A 14 14.21 18.49 3.33
CA HIS A 14 14.74 18.36 1.98
C HIS A 14 13.78 17.52 1.14
N TYR A 15 13.58 17.93 -0.10
CA TYR A 15 12.72 17.25 -1.06
C TYR A 15 13.55 16.86 -2.29
N ILE A 16 13.34 15.67 -2.79
CA ILE A 16 14.04 15.18 -3.96
C ILE A 16 13.14 15.22 -5.20
N ASP A 17 13.76 15.04 -6.37
CA ASP A 17 13.06 14.97 -7.63
C ASP A 17 12.67 13.52 -7.95
N PHE A 18 11.44 13.33 -8.46
CA PHE A 18 10.95 12.06 -8.99
C PHE A 18 10.73 12.16 -10.49
N ILE A 19 10.88 11.03 -11.20
CA ILE A 19 10.50 10.89 -12.60
C ILE A 19 8.98 10.88 -12.64
N ILE A 20 8.39 11.82 -13.38
CA ILE A 20 6.94 11.98 -13.52
C ILE A 20 6.44 11.63 -14.93
N GLY A 21 7.32 11.36 -15.87
CA GLY A 21 6.99 11.03 -17.25
C GLY A 21 8.21 11.02 -18.16
N ILE A 22 7.92 10.93 -19.46
CA ILE A 22 8.89 10.99 -20.54
C ILE A 22 8.43 12.08 -21.51
N ASP A 23 9.35 12.89 -22.03
CA ASP A 23 9.06 13.87 -23.06
C ASP A 23 9.00 13.23 -24.47
N ASP A 24 8.67 14.05 -25.48
CA ASP A 24 8.55 13.61 -26.87
C ASP A 24 9.87 13.09 -27.46
N ASP A 25 11.02 13.44 -26.87
CA ASP A 25 12.36 12.99 -27.26
C ASP A 25 12.79 11.72 -26.50
N GLY A 26 11.94 11.17 -25.62
CA GLY A 26 12.21 9.97 -24.82
C GLY A 26 13.04 10.24 -23.57
N LYS A 27 13.22 11.50 -23.18
CA LYS A 27 13.97 11.89 -21.98
C LYS A 27 13.03 11.92 -20.75
N GLU A 28 13.54 11.47 -19.62
CA GLU A 28 12.82 11.52 -18.35
C GLU A 28 12.53 12.97 -17.92
N ILE A 29 11.25 13.23 -17.64
CA ILE A 29 10.81 14.46 -16.98
C ILE A 29 10.87 14.23 -15.48
N GLN A 30 11.65 15.06 -14.79
CA GLN A 30 11.78 14.98 -13.34
C GLN A 30 11.25 16.26 -12.67
N HIS A 31 10.65 16.12 -11.51
CA HIS A 31 10.16 17.27 -10.74
C HIS A 31 10.22 16.99 -9.25
N THR A 32 10.44 18.05 -8.47
CA THR A 32 10.48 17.96 -7.01
C THR A 32 9.15 17.51 -6.42
N CYS A 33 9.21 16.71 -5.37
CA CYS A 33 8.04 16.35 -4.58
C CYS A 33 7.66 17.40 -3.51
N ASP A 34 8.33 18.56 -3.48
CA ASP A 34 8.00 19.65 -2.56
C ASP A 34 6.56 20.15 -2.79
N PRO A 35 5.62 19.91 -1.85
CA PRO A 35 4.23 20.30 -2.03
C PRO A 35 4.03 21.81 -2.24
N SER A 36 4.96 22.64 -1.77
CA SER A 36 4.91 24.09 -1.92
C SER A 36 5.23 24.56 -3.34
N LYS A 37 5.88 23.71 -4.14
CA LYS A 37 6.28 23.99 -5.53
C LYS A 37 5.36 23.34 -6.56
N LEU A 38 4.37 22.56 -6.13
CA LEU A 38 3.41 21.91 -7.00
C LEU A 38 2.18 22.79 -7.26
N SER A 39 1.55 22.59 -8.41
CA SER A 39 0.25 23.22 -8.66
C SER A 39 -0.85 22.49 -7.89
N ASN A 40 -1.93 23.21 -7.57
CA ASN A 40 -3.07 22.67 -6.87
C ASN A 40 -4.39 23.29 -7.35
N TYR A 41 -5.51 22.77 -6.91
CA TYR A 41 -6.85 23.29 -7.26
C TYR A 41 -7.13 24.70 -6.78
N PHE A 42 -6.31 25.26 -5.88
CA PHE A 42 -6.46 26.62 -5.35
C PHE A 42 -5.66 27.66 -6.13
N GLY A 43 -5.03 27.28 -7.22
CA GLY A 43 -4.35 28.19 -8.15
C GLY A 43 -2.90 28.51 -7.82
N ALA A 44 -2.25 27.74 -6.95
CA ALA A 44 -0.80 27.88 -6.73
C ALA A 44 -0.02 27.27 -7.92
N ASN A 45 1.14 27.89 -8.25
CA ASN A 45 2.15 27.37 -9.20
C ASN A 45 1.57 26.83 -10.53
N HIS A 46 0.76 27.59 -11.25
CA HIS A 46 0.00 27.13 -12.43
C HIS A 46 0.81 26.44 -13.53
N THR A 47 2.10 26.69 -13.62
CA THR A 47 2.99 26.10 -14.63
C THR A 47 3.69 24.82 -14.14
N ALA A 48 3.59 24.50 -12.86
CA ALA A 48 4.19 23.32 -12.29
C ALA A 48 3.27 22.08 -12.45
N PRO A 49 3.83 20.86 -12.37
CA PRO A 49 3.03 19.65 -12.29
C PRO A 49 2.05 19.70 -11.10
N HIS A 50 0.89 19.08 -11.30
CA HIS A 50 -0.12 19.06 -10.27
C HIS A 50 0.27 18.19 -9.06
N TYR A 51 -0.18 18.57 -7.87
CA TYR A 51 0.02 17.79 -6.64
C TYR A 51 -0.36 16.31 -6.80
N LEU A 52 -1.45 16.02 -7.52
CA LEU A 52 -1.94 14.68 -7.82
C LEU A 52 -1.32 14.07 -9.08
N THR A 53 -0.15 14.54 -9.54
CA THR A 53 0.58 13.85 -10.61
C THR A 53 1.00 12.46 -10.12
N PRO A 54 0.58 11.37 -10.80
CA PRO A 54 0.97 10.03 -10.40
C PRO A 54 2.46 9.79 -10.73
N VAL A 55 3.14 9.18 -9.79
CA VAL A 55 4.53 8.73 -9.90
C VAL A 55 4.53 7.21 -9.77
N PHE A 56 5.19 6.53 -10.70
CA PHE A 56 5.18 5.09 -10.80
C PHE A 56 6.48 4.46 -10.29
N PHE A 57 6.33 3.30 -9.65
CA PHE A 57 7.43 2.56 -9.03
C PHE A 57 7.31 1.09 -9.36
N ASP A 58 8.44 0.40 -9.43
CA ASP A 58 8.46 -1.07 -9.41
C ASP A 58 7.78 -1.58 -8.15
N SER A 59 6.97 -2.64 -8.26
CA SER A 59 6.25 -3.22 -7.11
C SER A 59 7.15 -3.68 -5.98
N THR A 60 8.43 -4.00 -6.28
CA THR A 60 9.44 -4.38 -5.29
C THR A 60 9.80 -3.26 -4.30
N VAL A 61 9.36 -2.02 -4.54
CA VAL A 61 9.42 -0.94 -3.53
C VAL A 61 8.71 -1.34 -2.23
N LEU A 62 7.72 -2.23 -2.30
CA LEU A 62 6.98 -2.71 -1.14
C LEU A 62 7.70 -3.79 -0.33
N ASP A 63 8.76 -4.42 -0.85
CA ASP A 63 9.51 -5.50 -0.17
C ASP A 63 10.00 -5.08 1.22
N LYS A 64 10.52 -3.87 1.34
CA LYS A 64 10.94 -3.30 2.62
C LYS A 64 9.85 -3.30 3.68
N TYR A 65 8.62 -3.03 3.26
CA TYR A 65 7.48 -2.87 4.16
C TYR A 65 6.90 -4.23 4.52
N TYR A 66 6.81 -5.14 3.57
CA TYR A 66 6.38 -6.52 3.82
C TYR A 66 7.39 -7.33 4.64
N SER A 67 8.69 -7.06 4.50
CA SER A 67 9.74 -7.77 5.26
C SER A 67 9.81 -7.39 6.75
N LYS A 68 9.06 -6.37 7.18
CA LYS A 68 9.04 -5.87 8.57
C LYS A 68 7.61 -5.62 9.04
N PRO A 69 6.79 -6.69 9.14
CA PRO A 69 5.37 -6.58 9.49
C PRO A 69 5.15 -6.04 10.91
N GLU A 70 6.12 -6.21 11.81
CA GLU A 70 6.10 -5.65 13.16
C GLU A 70 6.13 -4.11 13.18
N ARG A 71 6.60 -3.51 12.09
CA ARG A 71 6.75 -2.05 11.97
C ARG A 71 5.80 -1.44 10.95
N TYR A 72 5.56 -2.14 9.86
CA TYR A 72 4.81 -1.62 8.73
C TYR A 72 3.61 -2.50 8.41
N LYS A 73 2.54 -1.86 7.99
CA LYS A 73 1.35 -2.52 7.49
C LYS A 73 1.05 -2.00 6.09
N VAL A 74 1.02 -2.92 5.12
CA VAL A 74 0.61 -2.62 3.75
C VAL A 74 -0.83 -3.11 3.60
N GLU A 75 -1.73 -2.16 3.43
CA GLU A 75 -3.16 -2.41 3.27
C GLU A 75 -3.62 -1.97 1.87
N ASP A 76 -4.90 -2.17 1.58
CA ASP A 76 -5.51 -1.68 0.34
C ASP A 76 -5.31 -0.16 0.21
N CYS A 77 -4.51 0.22 -0.77
CA CYS A 77 -4.17 1.61 -1.12
C CYS A 77 -3.46 2.44 -0.03
N ILE A 78 -2.82 1.83 0.96
CA ILE A 78 -2.09 2.57 1.99
C ILE A 78 -0.96 1.75 2.63
N ILE A 79 0.13 2.42 2.95
CA ILE A 79 1.20 1.91 3.82
C ILE A 79 1.12 2.68 5.14
N ARG A 80 1.25 1.97 6.25
CA ARG A 80 1.29 2.56 7.60
C ARG A 80 2.56 2.14 8.34
N CYS A 81 3.13 3.07 9.09
CA CYS A 81 4.17 2.81 10.08
C CYS A 81 3.59 3.13 11.47
N GLY A 82 2.80 2.22 12.02
CA GLY A 82 2.03 2.44 13.23
C GLY A 82 1.23 3.75 13.17
N THR A 83 1.41 4.62 14.17
CA THR A 83 0.81 5.96 14.21
C THR A 83 1.77 7.08 13.76
N LEU A 84 2.99 6.72 13.32
CA LEU A 84 4.03 7.70 13.01
C LEU A 84 3.79 8.38 11.66
N TRP A 85 3.51 7.62 10.62
CA TRP A 85 3.24 8.12 9.28
C TRP A 85 2.46 7.10 8.45
N SER A 86 1.85 7.57 7.38
CA SER A 86 1.21 6.74 6.37
C SER A 86 1.36 7.39 5.00
N LEU A 87 1.43 6.56 3.96
CA LEU A 87 1.46 6.98 2.57
C LEU A 87 0.32 6.31 1.81
N TYR A 88 -0.51 7.11 1.14
CA TYR A 88 -1.50 6.59 0.21
C TYR A 88 -0.83 6.19 -1.10
N ILE A 89 -1.09 4.97 -1.53
CA ILE A 89 -0.54 4.39 -2.75
C ILE A 89 -1.66 3.81 -3.63
N ASP A 90 -1.31 3.40 -4.83
CA ASP A 90 -2.12 2.52 -5.66
C ASP A 90 -1.34 1.21 -5.88
N ASN A 91 -1.71 0.20 -5.15
CA ASN A 91 -1.13 -1.15 -5.19
C ASN A 91 -2.10 -2.19 -5.75
N GLN A 92 -3.04 -1.75 -6.61
CA GLN A 92 -4.04 -2.62 -7.24
C GLN A 92 -3.61 -3.11 -8.62
N ASN A 93 -2.46 -2.68 -9.12
CA ASN A 93 -1.92 -3.06 -10.41
C ASN A 93 -0.81 -4.10 -10.27
N GLU A 94 -0.71 -5.01 -11.23
CA GLU A 94 0.39 -5.98 -11.28
C GLU A 94 1.68 -5.30 -11.75
N GLY A 95 2.79 -5.58 -11.06
CA GLY A 95 4.14 -5.18 -11.47
C GLY A 95 4.52 -3.73 -11.17
N TYR A 96 3.59 -2.88 -10.78
CA TYR A 96 3.91 -1.52 -10.38
C TYR A 96 2.99 -0.98 -9.28
N VAL A 97 3.51 0.00 -8.58
CA VAL A 97 2.80 0.78 -7.55
C VAL A 97 2.86 2.24 -7.95
N SER A 98 1.85 3.02 -7.64
CA SER A 98 1.93 4.46 -7.82
C SER A 98 1.56 5.22 -6.55
N ALA A 99 2.08 6.45 -6.45
CA ALA A 99 1.71 7.43 -5.43
C ALA A 99 1.67 8.83 -6.04
N TYR A 100 0.95 9.75 -5.43
CA TYR A 100 0.94 11.12 -5.91
C TYR A 100 2.21 11.88 -5.51
N LEU A 101 2.74 12.68 -6.43
CA LEU A 101 3.97 13.43 -6.25
C LEU A 101 3.95 14.28 -4.97
N GLY A 102 2.84 14.95 -4.70
CA GLY A 102 2.68 15.76 -3.50
C GLY A 102 2.60 14.93 -2.21
N ASP A 103 2.00 13.72 -2.27
CA ASP A 103 1.93 12.83 -1.11
C ASP A 103 3.30 12.26 -0.76
N LEU A 104 4.16 11.96 -1.75
CA LEU A 104 5.55 11.57 -1.51
C LEU A 104 6.30 12.61 -0.70
N GLY A 105 6.14 13.90 -1.02
CA GLY A 105 6.75 14.99 -0.28
C GLY A 105 6.13 15.23 1.09
N ARG A 106 4.80 15.10 1.21
CA ARG A 106 4.08 15.36 2.46
C ARG A 106 4.24 14.24 3.48
N ASP A 107 4.10 12.99 3.04
CA ASP A 107 3.82 11.84 3.89
C ASP A 107 5.04 10.96 4.15
N LEU A 108 6.01 10.89 3.24
CA LEU A 108 7.26 10.19 3.52
C LEU A 108 8.03 10.92 4.64
N PRO A 109 8.48 10.19 5.68
CA PRO A 109 8.96 10.81 6.91
C PRO A 109 10.32 11.51 6.80
N SER A 110 11.13 11.15 5.79
CA SER A 110 12.50 11.64 5.64
C SER A 110 12.98 11.62 4.19
N GLU A 111 14.03 12.39 3.91
CA GLU A 111 14.74 12.37 2.64
C GLU A 111 15.29 10.97 2.30
N GLN A 112 15.76 10.22 3.29
CA GLN A 112 16.21 8.83 3.10
C GLN A 112 15.08 7.94 2.59
N GLU A 113 13.86 8.12 3.09
CA GLU A 113 12.70 7.38 2.64
C GLU A 113 12.30 7.78 1.21
N GLN A 114 12.41 9.08 0.88
CA GLN A 114 12.21 9.57 -0.49
C GLN A 114 13.25 8.97 -1.45
N HIS A 115 14.53 8.93 -1.06
CA HIS A 115 15.59 8.29 -1.85
C HIS A 115 15.36 6.78 -2.03
N TYR A 116 14.87 6.09 -1.01
CA TYR A 116 14.48 4.69 -1.14
C TYR A 116 13.43 4.52 -2.25
N TRP A 117 12.35 5.29 -2.22
CA TRP A 117 11.31 5.27 -3.25
C TRP A 117 11.86 5.67 -4.63
N ARG A 118 12.73 6.66 -4.68
CA ARG A 118 13.36 7.10 -5.94
C ARG A 118 14.17 5.98 -6.61
N GLY A 119 14.75 5.08 -5.85
CA GLY A 119 15.48 3.92 -6.37
C GLY A 119 14.61 2.94 -7.18
N PHE A 120 13.30 2.94 -6.97
CA PHE A 120 12.33 2.09 -7.69
C PHE A 120 11.47 2.89 -8.68
N ASN A 121 11.68 4.20 -8.79
CA ASN A 121 10.90 5.07 -9.64
C ASN A 121 11.18 4.80 -11.13
N LYS A 122 10.11 4.64 -11.89
CA LYS A 122 10.15 4.33 -13.33
C LYS A 122 9.29 5.31 -14.11
N ALA A 123 9.78 5.67 -15.29
CA ALA A 123 9.00 6.38 -16.29
C ALA A 123 8.11 5.35 -17.03
N LEU A 124 6.92 5.09 -16.52
CA LEU A 124 5.95 4.18 -17.12
C LEU A 124 4.84 4.99 -17.81
N ASP A 125 4.47 4.57 -19.02
CA ASP A 125 3.19 4.96 -19.62
C ASP A 125 2.08 4.09 -19.03
N ALA A 126 1.74 4.36 -17.77
CA ALA A 126 0.79 3.59 -16.99
C ALA A 126 -0.33 4.49 -16.46
N LYS A 127 -1.41 3.87 -16.00
CA LYS A 127 -2.58 4.57 -15.46
C LYS A 127 -2.82 4.15 -14.02
N LEU A 128 -3.50 5.02 -13.28
CA LEU A 128 -4.07 4.64 -11.99
C LEU A 128 -5.05 3.49 -12.16
N SER A 129 -5.14 2.61 -11.17
CA SER A 129 -6.14 1.56 -11.16
C SER A 129 -7.56 2.15 -11.18
N ALA A 130 -8.51 1.37 -11.70
CA ALA A 130 -9.92 1.79 -11.67
C ALA A 130 -10.42 2.01 -10.23
N THR A 131 -9.92 1.22 -9.28
CA THR A 131 -10.22 1.35 -7.86
C THR A 131 -9.73 2.69 -7.31
N LYS A 132 -8.45 3.02 -7.53
CA LYS A 132 -7.86 4.30 -7.08
C LYS A 132 -8.56 5.49 -7.73
N PHE A 133 -8.77 5.44 -9.05
CA PHE A 133 -9.45 6.51 -9.78
C PHE A 133 -10.87 6.77 -9.24
N ARG A 134 -11.66 5.72 -9.02
CA ARG A 134 -13.04 5.87 -8.51
C ARG A 134 -13.07 6.44 -7.09
N ARG A 135 -12.16 6.01 -6.22
CA ARG A 135 -12.08 6.48 -4.83
C ARG A 135 -11.67 7.96 -4.77
N ASP A 136 -10.63 8.34 -5.50
CA ASP A 136 -10.01 9.65 -5.35
C ASP A 136 -10.74 10.75 -6.14
N PHE A 137 -11.29 10.43 -7.32
CA PHE A 137 -11.89 11.43 -8.20
C PHE A 137 -13.42 11.35 -8.29
N MET A 138 -14.00 10.19 -8.02
CA MET A 138 -15.45 10.01 -8.08
C MET A 138 -16.09 9.88 -6.70
N ALA A 139 -15.29 9.87 -5.62
CA ALA A 139 -15.74 9.65 -4.24
C ALA A 139 -16.62 8.41 -4.08
N MET A 140 -16.37 7.36 -4.90
CA MET A 140 -17.15 6.12 -4.90
C MET A 140 -16.41 5.07 -4.08
N PRO A 141 -17.02 4.52 -3.00
CA PRO A 141 -16.51 3.33 -2.34
C PRO A 141 -16.36 2.20 -3.37
N THR A 142 -15.21 1.61 -3.44
CA THR A 142 -14.93 0.54 -4.40
C THR A 142 -14.13 -0.55 -3.68
N ASP A 143 -14.55 -1.81 -3.87
CA ASP A 143 -13.82 -2.96 -3.35
C ASP A 143 -12.43 -3.07 -4.00
N PRO A 144 -11.45 -3.64 -3.30
CA PRO A 144 -10.14 -3.90 -3.88
C PRO A 144 -10.26 -4.86 -5.07
N GLN A 145 -9.36 -4.72 -6.03
CA GLN A 145 -9.27 -5.61 -7.20
C GLN A 145 -8.17 -6.66 -7.04
N SER A 146 -7.18 -6.40 -6.20
CA SER A 146 -6.10 -7.34 -5.94
C SER A 146 -6.60 -8.56 -5.17
N ALA A 147 -6.22 -9.76 -5.61
CA ALA A 147 -6.75 -11.03 -5.09
C ALA A 147 -6.44 -11.25 -3.61
N ASP A 148 -5.30 -10.77 -3.13
CA ASP A 148 -4.90 -10.86 -1.72
C ASP A 148 -5.81 -10.02 -0.80
N PHE A 149 -6.18 -8.80 -1.20
CA PHE A 149 -7.12 -7.98 -0.45
C PHE A 149 -8.55 -8.51 -0.54
N ILE A 150 -8.96 -9.03 -1.70
CA ILE A 150 -10.26 -9.71 -1.84
C ILE A 150 -10.31 -10.92 -0.91
N PHE A 151 -9.26 -11.73 -0.88
CA PHE A 151 -9.15 -12.89 0.00
C PHE A 151 -9.28 -12.49 1.47
N LYS A 152 -8.45 -11.53 1.94
CA LYS A 152 -8.47 -11.07 3.34
C LYS A 152 -9.87 -10.59 3.76
N ASN A 153 -10.50 -9.76 2.94
CA ASN A 153 -11.84 -9.23 3.23
C ASN A 153 -12.89 -10.35 3.25
N THR A 154 -12.80 -11.29 2.29
CA THR A 154 -13.73 -12.43 2.19
C THR A 154 -13.57 -13.39 3.37
N TYR A 155 -12.33 -13.71 3.76
CA TYR A 155 -12.01 -14.54 4.91
C TYR A 155 -12.65 -14.00 6.20
N LEU A 156 -12.41 -12.72 6.50
CA LEU A 156 -12.99 -12.07 7.68
C LEU A 156 -14.53 -12.03 7.62
N LYS A 157 -15.09 -11.75 6.45
CA LYS A 157 -16.54 -11.70 6.25
C LYS A 157 -17.18 -13.10 6.45
N ILE A 158 -16.59 -14.12 5.85
CA ILE A 158 -17.09 -15.51 5.99
C ILE A 158 -17.02 -15.94 7.44
N ASN A 159 -15.89 -15.75 8.12
CA ASN A 159 -15.75 -16.15 9.52
C ASN A 159 -16.78 -15.49 10.42
N ARG A 160 -16.99 -14.18 10.25
CA ARG A 160 -18.03 -13.44 10.97
C ARG A 160 -19.44 -13.97 10.70
N GLN A 161 -19.83 -14.11 9.42
CA GLN A 161 -21.15 -14.57 9.03
C GLN A 161 -21.41 -16.01 9.49
N PHE A 162 -20.38 -16.85 9.45
CA PHE A 162 -20.44 -18.22 9.92
C PHE A 162 -20.66 -18.26 11.45
N THR A 163 -19.91 -17.45 12.19
CA THR A 163 -20.06 -17.34 13.65
C THR A 163 -21.45 -16.85 14.04
N GLU A 164 -21.97 -15.82 13.34
CA GLU A 164 -23.32 -15.31 13.58
C GLU A 164 -24.41 -16.37 13.34
N LYS A 165 -24.22 -17.24 12.35
CA LYS A 165 -25.21 -18.26 11.95
C LYS A 165 -25.10 -19.55 12.77
N MET A 166 -23.88 -19.99 13.07
CA MET A 166 -23.61 -21.31 13.66
C MET A 166 -23.32 -21.22 15.17
N GLY A 167 -23.05 -20.03 15.72
CA GLY A 167 -22.69 -19.83 17.11
C GLY A 167 -21.24 -20.14 17.47
N TRP A 168 -20.40 -20.53 16.48
CA TRP A 168 -18.98 -20.79 16.65
C TRP A 168 -18.20 -20.35 15.40
N SER A 169 -16.91 -20.04 15.55
CA SER A 169 -16.06 -19.53 14.49
C SER A 169 -15.51 -20.68 13.63
N LEU A 170 -15.66 -20.58 12.29
CA LEU A 170 -15.11 -21.55 11.34
C LEU A 170 -13.58 -21.60 11.41
N PHE A 171 -12.96 -20.41 11.47
CA PHE A 171 -11.53 -20.23 11.66
C PHE A 171 -11.27 -19.68 13.06
N LEU A 172 -10.40 -20.33 13.79
CA LEU A 172 -9.93 -19.86 15.10
C LEU A 172 -9.07 -18.62 14.94
N GLU A 173 -8.97 -17.83 16.01
CA GLU A 173 -8.02 -16.70 16.01
C GLU A 173 -6.60 -17.22 15.87
N LEU A 174 -5.82 -16.59 15.01
CA LEU A 174 -4.40 -16.90 14.85
C LEU A 174 -3.64 -16.44 16.09
N ASP A 175 -2.72 -17.27 16.56
CA ASP A 175 -1.82 -16.92 17.64
C ASP A 175 -0.99 -15.68 17.27
N GLU A 176 -0.54 -14.92 18.28
CA GLU A 176 0.28 -13.71 18.06
C GLU A 176 1.49 -13.96 17.15
N GLN A 177 2.06 -15.17 17.20
CA GLN A 177 3.18 -15.59 16.36
C GLN A 177 2.78 -15.87 14.90
N ASP A 178 1.51 -16.13 14.64
CA ASP A 178 1.00 -16.51 13.31
C ASP A 178 0.17 -15.40 12.62
N VAL A 179 -0.19 -14.34 13.36
CA VAL A 179 -0.93 -13.17 12.79
C VAL A 179 -0.24 -12.58 11.58
N TYR A 180 1.10 -12.59 11.56
CA TYR A 180 1.88 -12.08 10.42
C TYR A 180 1.59 -12.85 9.11
N ASN A 181 1.21 -14.13 9.18
CA ASN A 181 0.85 -14.93 8.01
C ASN A 181 -0.39 -14.36 7.31
N PHE A 182 -1.38 -13.88 8.07
CA PHE A 182 -2.56 -13.22 7.52
C PHE A 182 -2.25 -11.79 7.07
N GLU A 183 -1.57 -11.01 7.88
CA GLU A 183 -1.25 -9.61 7.57
C GLU A 183 -0.29 -9.49 6.39
N GLY A 184 0.73 -10.35 6.33
CA GLY A 184 1.73 -10.39 5.27
C GLY A 184 1.30 -11.12 3.99
N LEU A 185 0.14 -11.79 3.99
CA LEU A 185 -0.35 -12.53 2.83
C LEU A 185 -0.56 -11.57 1.65
N ARG A 186 0.09 -11.86 0.54
CA ARG A 186 0.08 -11.04 -0.67
C ARG A 186 0.29 -11.88 -1.92
N ILE A 187 -0.03 -11.29 -3.06
CA ILE A 187 0.42 -11.84 -4.36
C ILE A 187 1.96 -11.78 -4.40
N PRO A 188 2.65 -12.84 -4.88
CA PRO A 188 4.10 -12.80 -5.05
C PRO A 188 4.56 -11.59 -5.87
N ILE A 189 5.53 -10.84 -5.38
CA ILE A 189 6.04 -9.63 -6.04
C ILE A 189 6.97 -9.99 -7.20
N ASN A 190 7.56 -11.18 -7.15
CA ASN A 190 8.45 -11.69 -8.18
C ASN A 190 8.21 -13.21 -8.37
N ASN A 191 8.80 -13.77 -9.42
CA ASN A 191 8.66 -15.18 -9.76
C ASN A 191 9.64 -16.10 -9.01
N SER A 192 10.11 -15.71 -7.81
CA SER A 192 11.01 -16.56 -7.02
C SER A 192 10.22 -17.68 -6.32
N ILE A 193 10.88 -18.84 -6.19
CA ILE A 193 10.33 -19.99 -5.45
C ILE A 193 10.04 -19.57 -3.99
N ALA A 194 10.92 -18.77 -3.39
CA ALA A 194 10.76 -18.31 -2.01
C ALA A 194 9.48 -17.49 -1.79
N GLU A 195 9.09 -16.62 -2.74
CA GLU A 195 7.83 -15.87 -2.65
C GLU A 195 6.61 -16.80 -2.76
N MET A 196 6.69 -17.80 -3.63
CA MET A 196 5.63 -18.80 -3.75
C MET A 196 5.51 -19.67 -2.49
N ASP A 197 6.64 -20.12 -1.95
CA ASP A 197 6.67 -20.92 -0.71
C ASP A 197 6.08 -20.13 0.47
N MET A 198 6.43 -18.84 0.61
CA MET A 198 5.85 -17.97 1.63
C MET A 198 4.33 -17.84 1.46
N LEU A 199 3.83 -17.64 0.24
CA LEU A 199 2.39 -17.57 -0.02
C LEU A 199 1.69 -18.86 0.39
N VAL A 200 2.22 -20.01 -0.04
CA VAL A 200 1.62 -21.32 0.26
C VAL A 200 1.62 -21.60 1.77
N LEU A 201 2.74 -21.37 2.45
CA LEU A 201 2.84 -21.56 3.90
C LEU A 201 1.87 -20.64 4.67
N SER A 202 1.77 -19.38 4.25
CA SER A 202 0.82 -18.42 4.85
C SER A 202 -0.63 -18.86 4.63
N LEU A 203 -0.98 -19.37 3.43
CA LEU A 203 -2.33 -19.88 3.14
C LEU A 203 -2.64 -21.13 3.98
N VAL A 204 -1.68 -22.05 4.13
CA VAL A 204 -1.86 -23.24 5.00
C VAL A 204 -2.15 -22.81 6.43
N LYS A 205 -1.35 -21.89 6.99
CA LYS A 205 -1.54 -21.37 8.34
C LYS A 205 -2.91 -20.69 8.53
N VAL A 206 -3.27 -19.83 7.58
CA VAL A 206 -4.49 -19.02 7.68
C VAL A 206 -5.75 -19.83 7.41
N VAL A 207 -5.71 -20.83 6.52
CA VAL A 207 -6.92 -21.55 6.07
C VAL A 207 -7.03 -22.94 6.67
N LEU A 208 -5.93 -23.69 6.74
CA LEU A 208 -5.96 -25.08 7.20
C LEU A 208 -5.70 -25.19 8.70
N ASP A 209 -4.60 -24.64 9.19
CA ASP A 209 -4.21 -24.78 10.59
C ASP A 209 -5.15 -24.01 11.54
N SER A 210 -5.84 -22.99 11.06
CA SER A 210 -6.81 -22.23 11.84
C SER A 210 -8.23 -22.82 11.83
N LEU A 211 -8.50 -23.89 11.06
CA LEU A 211 -9.83 -24.53 11.05
C LEU A 211 -10.22 -25.01 12.44
N ASN A 212 -11.45 -24.73 12.81
CA ASN A 212 -12.03 -25.23 14.06
C ASN A 212 -12.48 -26.70 13.91
N GLU A 213 -11.50 -27.59 13.74
CA GLU A 213 -11.73 -29.03 13.51
C GLU A 213 -12.62 -29.66 14.59
N LYS A 214 -12.44 -29.23 15.84
CA LYS A 214 -13.22 -29.75 16.96
C LYS A 214 -14.71 -29.52 16.74
N GLU A 215 -15.12 -28.34 16.40
CA GLU A 215 -16.54 -28.03 16.19
C GLU A 215 -17.05 -28.66 14.88
N ILE A 216 -16.22 -28.70 13.82
CA ILE A 216 -16.58 -29.36 12.57
C ILE A 216 -16.88 -30.84 12.80
N VAL A 217 -16.01 -31.56 13.51
CA VAL A 217 -16.19 -33.00 13.82
C VAL A 217 -17.38 -33.21 14.73
N ALA A 218 -17.69 -32.29 15.64
CA ALA A 218 -18.84 -32.40 16.53
C ALA A 218 -20.20 -32.27 15.81
N GLN A 219 -20.22 -31.73 14.58
CA GLN A 219 -21.43 -31.55 13.77
C GLN A 219 -21.64 -32.66 12.73
N LEU A 220 -20.69 -33.59 12.57
CA LEU A 220 -20.78 -34.77 11.70
C LEU A 220 -21.38 -35.94 12.43
#